data_66d54d5d5e3085f67f1178a0b3864f29
#
_entry.id   66d54d5d5e3085f67f1178a0b3864f29
#
_cell.length_a   1.000
_cell.length_b   1.000
_cell.length_c   1.000
_cell.angle_alpha   90.00
_cell.angle_beta   90.00
_cell.angle_gamma   90.00
#
_symmetry.space_group_name_H-M   'P 1'
#
loop_
_entity.id
_entity.type
_entity.pdbx_description
1 polymer ?
#
loop_
_entity_poly.entity_id
_entity_poly.type
_entity_poly.pdbx_seq_one_letter_code
_entity_poly.pdbx_strand_id
1 'polypeptide(L)'
;MFETLQPAPADKILALIGLYRADPRPGKVDLGVGVYKDRDGKTPVMRAVREAEKRLLRGQDTKTYLGLAGDTGFNTAMAKLAFGENADLSRVRAAQAPGGSGALRLVAELLKRTRTDATVWLSDPTWPNHMPVMRAAGLQIREYPYFDATSGAVRFDDMLAALLTAKNGDVVLLHGCCHNPTGANL
;
A
#
# COMPACT_ATOMS: atom_id res chain seq x y z
N MET A 1 2.63 -14.54 -30.46
CA MET A 1 2.99 -14.64 -29.03
C MET A 1 2.22 -13.62 -28.16
N PHE A 2 1.98 -12.40 -28.66
CA PHE A 2 1.25 -11.34 -27.94
C PHE A 2 -0.19 -11.14 -28.43
N GLU A 3 -0.61 -11.89 -29.44
CA GLU A 3 -1.92 -11.77 -30.10
C GLU A 3 -3.09 -12.12 -29.17
N THR A 4 -2.80 -12.87 -28.11
CA THR A 4 -3.78 -13.27 -27.09
C THR A 4 -3.92 -12.27 -25.95
N LEU A 5 -3.02 -11.26 -25.88
CA LEU A 5 -3.08 -10.25 -24.84
C LEU A 5 -4.23 -9.28 -25.12
N GLN A 6 -5.07 -9.09 -24.12
CA GLN A 6 -6.09 -8.06 -24.14
C GLN A 6 -5.55 -6.77 -23.54
N PRO A 7 -5.86 -5.60 -24.09
CA PRO A 7 -5.51 -4.33 -23.45
C PRO A 7 -6.09 -4.27 -22.05
N ALA A 8 -5.27 -3.87 -21.08
CA ALA A 8 -5.79 -3.58 -19.75
C ALA A 8 -6.77 -2.37 -19.82
N PRO A 9 -7.83 -2.36 -19.01
CA PRO A 9 -8.71 -1.21 -18.95
C PRO A 9 -7.89 0.03 -18.53
N ALA A 10 -8.26 1.19 -19.09
CA ALA A 10 -7.60 2.45 -18.77
C ALA A 10 -7.65 2.73 -17.26
N ASP A 11 -6.55 3.17 -16.70
CA ASP A 11 -6.48 3.57 -15.29
C ASP A 11 -7.36 4.83 -15.09
N LYS A 12 -8.45 4.65 -14.33
CA LYS A 12 -9.42 5.71 -14.07
C LYS A 12 -8.83 6.88 -13.28
N ILE A 13 -7.83 6.62 -12.43
CA ILE A 13 -7.17 7.64 -11.62
C ILE A 13 -6.28 8.51 -12.52
N LEU A 14 -5.51 7.89 -13.41
CA LEU A 14 -4.69 8.64 -14.37
C LEU A 14 -5.55 9.46 -15.33
N ALA A 15 -6.73 8.97 -15.72
CA ALA A 15 -7.69 9.72 -16.50
C ALA A 15 -8.16 11.01 -15.79
N LEU A 16 -8.37 10.98 -14.46
CA LEU A 16 -8.73 12.14 -13.66
C LEU A 16 -7.66 13.25 -13.70
N ILE A 17 -6.37 12.88 -13.74
CA ILE A 17 -5.27 13.86 -13.88
C ILE A 17 -5.42 14.63 -15.20
N GLY A 18 -5.73 13.92 -16.28
CA GLY A 18 -5.99 14.54 -17.59
C GLY A 18 -7.18 15.50 -17.55
N LEU A 19 -8.29 15.07 -16.98
CA LEU A 19 -9.50 15.88 -16.80
C LEU A 19 -9.23 17.13 -15.96
N TYR A 20 -8.52 16.99 -14.83
CA TYR A 20 -8.14 18.12 -13.99
C TYR A 20 -7.27 19.14 -14.75
N ARG A 21 -6.30 18.69 -15.52
CA ARG A 21 -5.42 19.56 -16.32
C ARG A 21 -6.21 20.32 -17.40
N ALA A 22 -7.15 19.66 -18.05
CA ALA A 22 -7.97 20.23 -19.11
C ALA A 22 -9.06 21.18 -18.60
N ASP A 23 -9.43 21.14 -17.33
CA ASP A 23 -10.46 21.99 -16.74
C ASP A 23 -9.95 23.45 -16.60
N PRO A 24 -10.56 24.46 -17.28
CA PRO A 24 -10.09 25.85 -17.25
C PRO A 24 -10.56 26.63 -16.01
N ARG A 25 -11.43 26.05 -15.16
CA ARG A 25 -12.06 26.77 -14.05
C ARG A 25 -11.04 27.21 -13.00
N PRO A 26 -11.08 28.48 -12.52
CA PRO A 26 -10.27 28.92 -11.40
C PRO A 26 -10.75 28.28 -10.09
N GLY A 27 -9.85 28.10 -9.14
CA GLY A 27 -10.19 27.55 -7.81
C GLY A 27 -10.46 26.04 -7.78
N LYS A 28 -10.16 25.31 -8.85
CA LYS A 28 -10.26 23.85 -8.88
C LYS A 28 -9.26 23.20 -7.92
N VAL A 29 -9.66 22.11 -7.28
CA VAL A 29 -8.84 21.34 -6.37
C VAL A 29 -8.58 19.94 -6.96
N ASP A 30 -7.32 19.52 -6.99
CA ASP A 30 -6.94 18.19 -7.46
C ASP A 30 -7.00 17.18 -6.31
N LEU A 31 -8.00 16.31 -6.35
CA LEU A 31 -8.19 15.20 -5.42
C LEU A 31 -7.97 13.83 -6.08
N GLY A 32 -7.45 13.82 -7.31
CA GLY A 32 -7.33 12.61 -8.12
C GLY A 32 -6.24 11.65 -7.66
N VAL A 33 -5.20 12.13 -6.98
CA VAL A 33 -4.09 11.31 -6.48
C VAL A 33 -3.84 11.61 -5.00
N GLY A 34 -3.73 10.56 -4.21
CA GLY A 34 -3.44 10.64 -2.78
C GLY A 34 -1.98 11.02 -2.51
N VAL A 35 -1.63 12.29 -2.72
CA VAL A 35 -0.33 12.87 -2.42
C VAL A 35 -0.50 14.15 -1.61
N TYR A 36 0.35 14.36 -0.61
CA TYR A 36 0.31 15.60 0.16
C TYR A 36 0.57 16.81 -0.76
N LYS A 37 -0.27 17.84 -0.62
CA LYS A 37 -0.10 19.13 -1.27
C LYS A 37 -0.18 20.24 -0.22
N ASP A 38 0.71 21.21 -0.34
CA ASP A 38 0.66 22.43 0.45
C ASP A 38 -0.45 23.38 -0.04
N ARG A 39 -0.59 24.56 0.60
CA ARG A 39 -1.58 25.57 0.25
C ARG A 39 -1.44 26.10 -1.19
N ASP A 40 -0.26 25.98 -1.79
CA ASP A 40 0.04 26.40 -3.14
C ASP A 40 -0.15 25.26 -4.17
N GLY A 41 -0.67 24.09 -3.73
CA GLY A 41 -0.87 22.92 -4.55
C GLY A 41 0.40 22.16 -4.93
N LYS A 42 1.53 22.43 -4.25
CA LYS A 42 2.82 21.79 -4.50
C LYS A 42 3.05 20.63 -3.54
N THR A 43 3.71 19.59 -4.01
CA THR A 43 4.24 18.52 -3.17
C THR A 43 5.68 18.83 -2.79
N PRO A 44 5.94 19.35 -1.58
CA PRO A 44 7.29 19.75 -1.18
C PRO A 44 8.15 18.52 -0.89
N VAL A 45 9.44 18.61 -1.22
CA VAL A 45 10.43 17.64 -0.75
C VAL A 45 10.71 17.93 0.73
N MET A 46 10.48 16.92 1.59
CA MET A 46 10.74 17.05 3.02
C MET A 46 12.20 17.38 3.32
N ARG A 47 12.43 18.20 4.35
CA ARG A 47 13.79 18.59 4.77
C ARG A 47 14.69 17.40 5.09
N ALA A 48 14.12 16.38 5.75
CA ALA A 48 14.83 15.13 6.06
C ALA A 48 15.30 14.40 4.80
N VAL A 49 14.46 14.34 3.75
CA VAL A 49 14.81 13.73 2.46
C VAL A 49 15.93 14.48 1.79
N ARG A 50 15.84 15.82 1.70
CA ARG A 50 16.93 16.64 1.11
C ARG A 50 18.26 16.47 1.83
N GLU A 51 18.24 16.37 3.15
CA GLU A 51 19.44 16.15 3.93
C GLU A 51 20.01 14.75 3.73
N ALA A 52 19.14 13.73 3.65
CA ALA A 52 19.54 12.36 3.35
C ALA A 52 20.21 12.26 1.95
N GLU A 53 19.64 12.90 0.93
CA GLU A 53 20.21 12.94 -0.42
C GLU A 53 21.61 13.57 -0.42
N LYS A 54 21.81 14.68 0.33
CA LYS A 54 23.13 15.31 0.47
C LYS A 54 24.13 14.37 1.14
N ARG A 55 23.73 13.65 2.18
CA ARG A 55 24.59 12.69 2.87
C ARG A 55 24.95 11.53 1.97
N LEU A 56 23.99 10.98 1.22
CA LEU A 56 24.24 9.93 0.24
C LEU A 56 25.23 10.42 -0.84
N LEU A 57 25.03 11.61 -1.40
CA LEU A 57 25.92 12.17 -2.42
C LEU A 57 27.37 12.32 -1.93
N ARG A 58 27.57 12.67 -0.65
CA ARG A 58 28.90 12.89 -0.07
C ARG A 58 29.60 11.63 0.41
N GLY A 59 28.82 10.66 0.90
CA GLY A 59 29.35 9.49 1.61
C GLY A 59 29.21 8.16 0.88
N GLN A 60 28.43 8.10 -0.20
CA GLN A 60 28.28 6.88 -0.97
C GLN A 60 29.38 6.77 -2.02
N ASP A 61 30.30 5.88 -1.80
CA ASP A 61 31.45 5.62 -2.65
C ASP A 61 31.30 4.38 -3.56
N THR A 62 30.24 3.61 -3.39
CA THR A 62 29.98 2.40 -4.17
C THR A 62 28.52 2.24 -4.55
N LYS A 63 28.27 1.58 -5.68
CA LYS A 63 26.96 1.16 -6.19
C LYS A 63 26.87 -0.37 -6.32
N THR A 64 27.54 -1.10 -5.45
CA THR A 64 27.50 -2.55 -5.44
C THR A 64 26.12 -3.10 -5.13
N TYR A 65 25.93 -4.39 -5.39
CA TYR A 65 24.68 -5.06 -5.07
C TYR A 65 24.44 -5.08 -3.56
N LEU A 66 23.17 -4.91 -3.17
CA LEU A 66 22.70 -5.18 -1.81
C LEU A 66 22.44 -6.67 -1.61
N GLY A 67 22.39 -7.13 -0.36
CA GLY A 67 21.92 -8.48 -0.05
C GLY A 67 20.44 -8.69 -0.45
N LEU A 68 20.02 -9.95 -0.47
CA LEU A 68 18.64 -10.31 -0.89
C LEU A 68 17.54 -9.62 -0.07
N ALA A 69 17.79 -9.34 1.20
CA ALA A 69 16.85 -8.60 2.05
C ALA A 69 16.96 -7.07 1.92
N GLY A 70 17.89 -6.56 1.10
CA GLY A 70 18.17 -5.14 0.97
C GLY A 70 19.18 -4.62 1.99
N ASP A 71 19.21 -3.31 2.23
CA ASP A 71 20.10 -2.67 3.19
C ASP A 71 19.63 -2.93 4.63
N THR A 72 20.53 -3.43 5.48
CA THR A 72 20.21 -3.79 6.86
C THR A 72 19.92 -2.57 7.74
N GLY A 73 20.62 -1.45 7.50
CA GLY A 73 20.38 -0.19 8.20
C GLY A 73 19.00 0.37 7.87
N PHE A 74 18.63 0.36 6.59
CA PHE A 74 17.29 0.74 6.13
C PHE A 74 16.23 -0.14 6.79
N ASN A 75 16.36 -1.46 6.73
CA ASN A 75 15.41 -2.40 7.30
C ASN A 75 15.20 -2.19 8.81
N THR A 76 16.29 -1.96 9.54
CA THR A 76 16.25 -1.68 10.99
C THR A 76 15.56 -0.34 11.28
N ALA A 77 15.89 0.70 10.54
CA ALA A 77 15.29 2.04 10.69
C ALA A 77 13.79 2.01 10.39
N MET A 78 13.38 1.30 9.33
CA MET A 78 11.97 1.15 8.98
C MET A 78 11.19 0.33 10.01
N ALA A 79 11.78 -0.74 10.56
CA ALA A 79 11.14 -1.52 11.62
C ALA A 79 10.93 -0.66 12.88
N LYS A 80 11.91 0.11 13.31
CA LYS A 80 11.78 1.05 14.43
C LYS A 80 10.73 2.14 14.17
N LEU A 81 10.69 2.68 12.96
CA LEU A 81 9.69 3.67 12.58
C LEU A 81 8.26 3.10 12.64
N ALA A 82 8.08 1.86 12.19
CA ALA A 82 6.77 1.22 12.13
C ALA A 82 6.28 0.73 13.51
N PHE A 83 7.16 0.18 14.35
CA PHE A 83 6.81 -0.45 15.62
C PHE A 83 7.15 0.40 16.85
N GLY A 84 7.86 1.51 16.66
CA GLY A 84 8.35 2.38 17.74
C GLY A 84 9.73 1.97 18.25
N GLU A 85 10.44 2.94 18.84
CA GLU A 85 11.83 2.78 19.32
C GLU A 85 11.97 1.71 20.41
N ASN A 86 10.94 1.51 21.24
CA ASN A 86 10.95 0.57 22.36
C ASN A 86 10.37 -0.81 22.04
N ALA A 87 10.04 -1.07 20.77
CA ALA A 87 9.49 -2.37 20.38
C ALA A 87 10.54 -3.47 20.46
N ASP A 88 10.14 -4.65 20.92
CA ASP A 88 10.96 -5.86 20.81
C ASP A 88 11.02 -6.33 19.35
N LEU A 89 12.11 -6.01 18.70
CA LEU A 89 12.36 -6.41 17.31
C LEU A 89 12.97 -7.80 17.15
N SER A 90 13.16 -8.57 18.23
CA SER A 90 13.78 -9.91 18.16
C SER A 90 13.00 -10.87 17.25
N ARG A 91 11.68 -10.72 17.18
CA ARG A 91 10.77 -11.51 16.34
C ARG A 91 10.45 -10.86 14.99
N VAL A 92 10.99 -9.68 14.70
CA VAL A 92 10.73 -8.94 13.47
C VAL A 92 11.79 -9.31 12.42
N ARG A 93 11.33 -9.54 11.20
CA ARG A 93 12.20 -9.66 10.02
C ARG A 93 11.69 -8.68 8.98
N ALA A 94 12.61 -7.93 8.39
CA ALA A 94 12.31 -6.92 7.40
C ALA A 94 13.07 -7.19 6.10
N ALA A 95 12.45 -6.86 4.99
CA ALA A 95 13.08 -6.91 3.67
C ALA A 95 12.70 -5.64 2.90
N GLN A 96 13.69 -5.04 2.28
CA GLN A 96 13.50 -3.87 1.42
C GLN A 96 12.79 -4.26 0.13
N ALA A 97 11.83 -3.47 -0.29
CA ALA A 97 11.07 -3.67 -1.52
C ALA A 97 10.90 -2.35 -2.28
N PRO A 98 10.71 -2.39 -3.61
CA PRO A 98 10.45 -1.19 -4.40
C PRO A 98 9.02 -0.68 -4.18
N GLY A 99 8.83 0.13 -3.14
CA GLY A 99 7.55 0.73 -2.79
C GLY A 99 6.51 -0.26 -2.26
N GLY A 100 5.31 0.26 -1.95
CA GLY A 100 4.23 -0.55 -1.37
C GLY A 100 3.72 -1.67 -2.28
N SER A 101 3.64 -1.45 -3.58
CA SER A 101 3.22 -2.47 -4.54
C SER A 101 4.20 -3.64 -4.59
N GLY A 102 5.51 -3.37 -4.58
CA GLY A 102 6.55 -4.40 -4.49
C GLY A 102 6.48 -5.16 -3.17
N ALA A 103 6.30 -4.46 -2.05
CA ALA A 103 6.14 -5.08 -0.74
C ALA A 103 4.92 -6.01 -0.68
N LEU A 104 3.77 -5.55 -1.15
CA LEU A 104 2.55 -6.37 -1.21
C LEU A 104 2.73 -7.60 -2.10
N ARG A 105 3.41 -7.46 -3.24
CA ARG A 105 3.69 -8.62 -4.09
C ARG A 105 4.56 -9.65 -3.40
N LEU A 106 5.62 -9.23 -2.71
CA LEU A 106 6.47 -10.14 -1.93
C LEU A 106 5.70 -10.84 -0.82
N VAL A 107 4.84 -10.11 -0.10
CA VAL A 107 3.96 -10.71 0.93
C VAL A 107 3.00 -11.72 0.31
N ALA A 108 2.37 -11.40 -0.81
CA ALA A 108 1.45 -12.30 -1.51
C ALA A 108 2.14 -13.60 -1.96
N GLU A 109 3.36 -13.51 -2.49
CA GLU A 109 4.18 -14.68 -2.85
C GLU A 109 4.56 -15.52 -1.63
N LEU A 110 4.94 -14.87 -0.52
CA LEU A 110 5.25 -15.56 0.73
C LEU A 110 4.03 -16.31 1.27
N LEU A 111 2.87 -15.66 1.29
CA LEU A 111 1.61 -16.28 1.72
C LEU A 111 1.29 -17.50 0.86
N LYS A 112 1.37 -17.37 -0.46
CA LYS A 112 1.09 -18.49 -1.37
C LYS A 112 2.02 -19.68 -1.17
N ARG A 113 3.28 -19.44 -0.82
CA ARG A 113 4.27 -20.50 -0.55
C ARG A 113 4.05 -21.18 0.80
N THR A 114 3.55 -20.45 1.79
CA THR A 114 3.32 -20.98 3.14
C THR A 114 1.95 -21.62 3.31
N ARG A 115 0.93 -21.09 2.60
CA ARG A 115 -0.46 -21.52 2.69
C ARG A 115 -1.13 -21.44 1.32
N THR A 116 -1.08 -22.55 0.59
CA THR A 116 -1.61 -22.61 -0.80
C THR A 116 -3.12 -22.44 -0.89
N ASP A 117 -3.84 -22.73 0.18
CA ASP A 117 -5.30 -22.72 0.33
C ASP A 117 -5.84 -21.51 1.12
N ALA A 118 -4.96 -20.62 1.59
CA ALA A 118 -5.38 -19.44 2.34
C ALA A 118 -6.25 -18.50 1.51
N THR A 119 -7.30 -17.97 2.15
CA THR A 119 -8.08 -16.86 1.64
C THR A 119 -7.53 -15.53 2.22
N VAL A 120 -7.37 -14.54 1.37
CA VAL A 120 -7.06 -13.18 1.80
C VAL A 120 -8.35 -12.38 1.86
N TRP A 121 -8.63 -11.85 3.04
CA TRP A 121 -9.78 -11.00 3.29
C TRP A 121 -9.40 -9.54 3.12
N LEU A 122 -10.10 -8.83 2.23
CA LEU A 122 -9.90 -7.41 1.93
C LEU A 122 -11.11 -6.61 2.37
N SER A 123 -10.91 -5.36 2.78
CA SER A 123 -12.04 -4.46 3.07
C SER A 123 -12.81 -4.09 1.81
N ASP A 124 -14.11 -3.87 1.95
CA ASP A 124 -14.94 -3.26 0.91
C ASP A 124 -15.43 -1.86 1.40
N PRO A 125 -14.96 -0.77 0.74
CA PRO A 125 -13.97 -0.72 -0.34
C PRO A 125 -12.52 -0.93 0.16
N THR A 126 -11.60 -1.12 -0.78
CA THR A 126 -10.16 -1.20 -0.52
C THR A 126 -9.37 -0.50 -1.63
N TRP A 127 -8.06 -0.32 -1.44
CA TRP A 127 -7.20 0.21 -2.50
C TRP A 127 -7.25 -0.69 -3.74
N PRO A 128 -7.56 -0.14 -4.94
CA PRO A 128 -7.82 -0.94 -6.14
C PRO A 128 -6.73 -1.94 -6.51
N ASN A 129 -5.47 -1.69 -6.13
CA ASN A 129 -4.36 -2.59 -6.45
C ASN A 129 -4.23 -3.80 -5.52
N HIS A 130 -4.90 -3.83 -4.35
CA HIS A 130 -4.83 -5.00 -3.47
C HIS A 130 -5.31 -6.26 -4.20
N MET A 131 -6.46 -6.20 -4.81
CA MET A 131 -7.08 -7.35 -5.47
C MET A 131 -6.25 -7.91 -6.64
N PRO A 132 -5.78 -7.08 -7.60
CA PRO A 132 -4.93 -7.56 -8.70
C PRO A 132 -3.61 -8.17 -8.22
N VAL A 133 -2.97 -7.59 -7.20
CA VAL A 133 -1.71 -8.10 -6.65
C VAL A 133 -1.90 -9.47 -6.02
N MET A 134 -2.94 -9.66 -5.20
CA MET A 134 -3.23 -10.94 -4.56
C MET A 134 -3.64 -12.01 -5.57
N ARG A 135 -4.49 -11.66 -6.55
CA ARG A 135 -4.89 -12.56 -7.63
C ARG A 135 -3.71 -13.01 -8.50
N ALA A 136 -2.79 -12.10 -8.82
CA ALA A 136 -1.61 -12.41 -9.60
C ALA A 136 -0.65 -13.39 -8.90
N ALA A 137 -0.71 -13.50 -7.57
CA ALA A 137 -0.01 -14.52 -6.80
C ALA A 137 -0.81 -15.84 -6.68
N GLY A 138 -2.02 -15.92 -7.24
CA GLY A 138 -2.88 -17.10 -7.18
C GLY A 138 -3.56 -17.31 -5.83
N LEU A 139 -3.74 -16.24 -5.04
CA LEU A 139 -4.45 -16.30 -3.76
C LEU A 139 -5.97 -16.21 -3.97
N GLN A 140 -6.71 -16.90 -3.11
CA GLN A 140 -8.16 -16.75 -2.99
C GLN A 140 -8.45 -15.42 -2.28
N ILE A 141 -9.53 -14.74 -2.70
CA ILE A 141 -9.91 -13.44 -2.11
C ILE A 141 -11.35 -13.50 -1.67
N ARG A 142 -11.62 -12.96 -0.49
CA ARG A 142 -12.93 -12.56 0.00
C ARG A 142 -12.92 -11.12 0.45
N GLU A 143 -14.09 -10.50 0.47
CA GLU A 143 -14.25 -9.14 0.96
C GLU A 143 -15.06 -9.14 2.24
N TYR A 144 -14.72 -8.23 3.16
CA TYR A 144 -15.52 -7.96 4.34
C TYR A 144 -16.08 -6.53 4.27
N PRO A 145 -17.35 -6.31 4.69
CA PRO A 145 -17.92 -4.97 4.71
C PRO A 145 -17.15 -4.09 5.68
N TYR A 146 -16.75 -2.90 5.24
CA TYR A 146 -15.94 -1.99 6.05
C TYR A 146 -16.58 -0.62 6.22
N PHE A 147 -17.15 -0.04 5.16
CA PHE A 147 -17.57 1.35 5.15
C PHE A 147 -18.99 1.53 4.67
N ASP A 148 -19.74 2.40 5.34
CA ASP A 148 -21.04 2.86 4.89
C ASP A 148 -20.92 4.30 4.35
N ALA A 149 -21.09 4.45 3.04
CA ALA A 149 -21.01 5.74 2.36
C ALA A 149 -22.15 6.71 2.76
N THR A 150 -23.26 6.19 3.30
CA THR A 150 -24.41 7.02 3.71
C THR A 150 -24.16 7.70 5.04
N SER A 151 -23.66 6.95 6.00
CA SER A 151 -23.35 7.46 7.35
C SER A 151 -21.91 7.99 7.47
N GLY A 152 -21.02 7.64 6.56
CA GLY A 152 -19.59 7.96 6.63
C GLY A 152 -18.84 7.18 7.71
N ALA A 153 -19.42 6.11 8.23
CA ALA A 153 -18.91 5.36 9.37
C ALA A 153 -18.37 3.98 8.98
N VAL A 154 -17.56 3.40 9.86
CA VAL A 154 -17.12 2.01 9.74
C VAL A 154 -18.27 1.08 10.17
N ARG A 155 -18.52 0.05 9.39
CA ARG A 155 -19.49 -1.02 9.65
C ARG A 155 -18.87 -2.10 10.55
N PHE A 156 -18.48 -1.71 11.77
CA PHE A 156 -17.68 -2.57 12.64
C PHE A 156 -18.29 -3.92 12.92
N ASP A 157 -19.58 -3.97 13.27
CA ASP A 157 -20.27 -5.22 13.62
C ASP A 157 -20.39 -6.16 12.41
N ASP A 158 -20.69 -5.62 11.23
CA ASP A 158 -20.74 -6.39 9.99
C ASP A 158 -19.36 -6.90 9.58
N MET A 159 -18.32 -6.07 9.73
CA MET A 159 -16.93 -6.46 9.52
C MET A 159 -16.55 -7.62 10.44
N LEU A 160 -16.84 -7.48 11.73
CA LEU A 160 -16.53 -8.52 12.72
C LEU A 160 -17.29 -9.82 12.43
N ALA A 161 -18.58 -9.73 12.13
CA ALA A 161 -19.38 -10.90 11.77
C ALA A 161 -18.83 -11.63 10.54
N ALA A 162 -18.42 -10.90 9.51
CA ALA A 162 -17.79 -11.49 8.33
C ALA A 162 -16.45 -12.16 8.65
N LEU A 163 -15.57 -11.48 9.39
CA LEU A 163 -14.23 -12.00 9.75
C LEU A 163 -14.29 -13.20 10.71
N LEU A 164 -15.31 -13.32 11.55
CA LEU A 164 -15.53 -14.51 12.38
C LEU A 164 -15.80 -15.78 11.56
N THR A 165 -16.13 -15.66 10.28
CA THR A 165 -16.27 -16.80 9.36
C THR A 165 -14.93 -17.23 8.72
N ALA A 166 -13.85 -16.49 8.96
CA ALA A 166 -12.53 -16.82 8.44
C ALA A 166 -12.01 -18.13 9.04
N LYS A 167 -11.30 -18.89 8.22
CA LYS A 167 -10.75 -20.18 8.64
C LYS A 167 -9.37 -20.00 9.24
N ASN A 168 -8.95 -20.97 10.03
CA ASN A 168 -7.57 -21.01 10.52
C ASN A 168 -6.58 -21.00 9.35
N GLY A 169 -5.72 -19.99 9.33
CA GLY A 169 -4.73 -19.76 8.28
C GLY A 169 -5.18 -18.83 7.16
N ASP A 170 -6.41 -18.33 7.16
CA ASP A 170 -6.80 -17.21 6.35
C ASP A 170 -6.03 -15.94 6.78
N VAL A 171 -5.95 -14.98 5.89
CA VAL A 171 -5.21 -13.73 6.08
C VAL A 171 -6.15 -12.56 5.99
N VAL A 172 -6.12 -11.66 6.97
CA VAL A 172 -6.89 -10.41 6.94
C VAL A 172 -5.94 -9.26 6.66
N LEU A 173 -6.21 -8.52 5.59
CA LEU A 173 -5.48 -7.30 5.27
C LEU A 173 -6.19 -6.12 5.93
N LEU A 174 -5.52 -5.51 6.91
CA LEU A 174 -5.96 -4.31 7.60
C LEU A 174 -5.06 -3.13 7.18
N HIS A 175 -5.64 -1.91 7.18
CA HIS A 175 -4.88 -0.69 6.95
C HIS A 175 -4.44 -0.13 8.31
N GLY A 176 -3.14 -0.17 8.60
CA GLY A 176 -2.59 0.17 9.92
C GLY A 176 -2.68 1.65 10.29
N CYS A 177 -2.85 2.53 9.29
CA CYS A 177 -3.16 3.96 9.42
C CYS A 177 -3.90 4.39 8.14
N CYS A 178 -4.72 5.44 8.19
CA CYS A 178 -5.35 6.05 7.03
C CYS A 178 -5.92 5.03 6.02
N HIS A 179 -7.09 4.50 6.30
CA HIS A 179 -7.74 3.54 5.41
C HIS A 179 -7.90 4.10 3.98
N ASN A 180 -7.40 3.39 2.98
CA ASN A 180 -7.49 3.78 1.58
C ASN A 180 -8.60 2.98 0.87
N PRO A 181 -9.70 3.61 0.34
CA PRO A 181 -9.83 5.04 0.06
C PRO A 181 -10.63 5.86 1.08
N THR A 182 -11.22 5.26 2.13
CA THR A 182 -12.28 5.91 2.90
C THR A 182 -11.77 6.95 3.91
N GLY A 183 -10.53 6.82 4.39
CA GLY A 183 -10.00 7.61 5.51
C GLY A 183 -10.66 7.31 6.85
N ALA A 184 -11.64 6.39 6.91
CA ALA A 184 -12.31 6.03 8.15
C ALA A 184 -11.39 5.17 9.05
N ASN A 185 -11.48 5.37 10.35
CA ASN A 185 -10.71 4.66 11.36
C ASN A 185 -11.61 3.68 12.13
N LEU A 186 -11.00 2.54 12.50
CA LEU A 186 -11.60 1.57 13.44
C LEU A 186 -11.66 2.16 14.85
#